data_ae826ab71584497e3656e173e44fbd68
#
_entry.id   ae826ab71584497e3656e173e44fbd68
#
_cell.length_a   1.000
_cell.length_b   1.000
_cell.length_c   1.000
_cell.angle_alpha   90.00
_cell.angle_beta   90.00
_cell.angle_gamma   90.00
#
_symmetry.space_group_name_H-M   'P 1'
#
loop_
_entity.id
_entity.type
_entity.pdbx_description
1 polymer ?
#
loop_
_entity_poly.entity_id
_entity_poly.type
_entity_poly.pdbx_seq_one_letter_code
_entity_poly.pdbx_strand_id
1 'polypeptide(L)'
;VTVIAASNGYVPENSQNQFTLGGVTYVSYDMTLDEMVQKQMPTNPVYNDGNGLKSADINRTRTYVDPNEFSIGAYKYQFMDLSKYNGVSRDVLAKFLDGKGILSGKADVFIEAAKRYSVSELYLVAHACLETGYGTSQLSTGVNYNGVRVYNMFGIGAFDNDAVGTGSKKAYNEGWTTPDAAIMGGAKWISENYINSPTNRQNTLYKMRWN
;
A
#
# COMPACT_ATOMS: atom_id res chain seq x y z
N VAL A 1 -7.94 -12.11 -7.39
CA VAL A 1 -8.80 -10.91 -7.27
C VAL A 1 -9.62 -11.11 -6.01
N THR A 2 -9.46 -10.24 -5.05
CA THR A 2 -10.26 -10.24 -3.84
C THR A 2 -11.54 -9.48 -4.15
N VAL A 3 -12.66 -10.16 -4.14
CA VAL A 3 -13.97 -9.52 -4.14
C VAL A 3 -14.52 -9.64 -2.74
N ILE A 4 -14.91 -8.55 -2.16
CA ILE A 4 -15.62 -8.52 -0.90
C ILE A 4 -17.07 -8.72 -1.23
N ALA A 5 -17.59 -9.89 -0.99
CA ALA A 5 -19.02 -10.11 -1.02
C ALA A 5 -19.58 -9.68 0.35
N ALA A 6 -19.89 -8.42 0.47
CA ALA A 6 -20.62 -7.93 1.61
C ALA A 6 -22.10 -8.09 1.36
N SER A 7 -22.65 -9.26 1.63
CA SER A 7 -24.08 -9.36 1.94
C SER A 7 -24.19 -9.43 3.47
N ASN A 8 -24.64 -8.36 4.07
CA ASN A 8 -25.16 -8.30 5.43
C ASN A 8 -24.20 -8.52 6.60
N GLY A 9 -22.99 -8.21 6.50
CA GLY A 9 -22.15 -8.34 7.68
C GLY A 9 -20.71 -8.37 7.27
N TYR A 10 -20.08 -7.45 7.72
CA TYR A 10 -18.70 -7.28 7.62
C TYR A 10 -18.06 -8.05 8.74
N VAL A 11 -16.99 -8.64 8.52
CA VAL A 11 -16.43 -9.57 9.46
C VAL A 11 -15.00 -9.20 9.74
N PRO A 12 -14.56 -9.37 10.97
CA PRO A 12 -13.23 -9.05 11.35
C PRO A 12 -12.25 -9.85 10.55
N GLU A 13 -11.11 -9.29 10.46
CA GLU A 13 -9.93 -9.82 9.83
C GLU A 13 -9.37 -11.08 10.48
N ASN A 14 -10.22 -11.88 11.04
CA ASN A 14 -9.82 -13.19 11.46
C ASN A 14 -9.65 -14.04 10.19
N SER A 15 -8.44 -14.56 9.98
CA SER A 15 -8.11 -15.43 8.85
C SER A 15 -9.04 -16.64 8.70
N GLN A 16 -9.81 -16.97 9.72
CA GLN A 16 -10.80 -18.04 9.72
C GLN A 16 -12.05 -17.72 8.89
N ASN A 17 -12.29 -16.46 8.56
CA ASN A 17 -13.46 -16.00 7.80
C ASN A 17 -13.13 -15.60 6.37
N GLN A 18 -11.99 -16.05 5.87
CA GLN A 18 -11.56 -15.83 4.51
C GLN A 18 -11.56 -17.15 3.75
N PHE A 19 -12.20 -17.18 2.58
CA PHE A 19 -12.15 -18.33 1.69
C PHE A 19 -11.94 -17.89 0.25
N THR A 20 -11.38 -18.77 -0.57
CA THR A 20 -11.12 -18.52 -1.99
C THR A 20 -11.96 -19.47 -2.85
N LEU A 21 -12.71 -18.92 -3.79
CA LEU A 21 -13.50 -19.65 -4.75
C LEU A 21 -13.27 -19.07 -6.16
N GLY A 22 -12.92 -19.90 -7.12
CA GLY A 22 -12.69 -19.47 -8.50
C GLY A 22 -11.61 -18.39 -8.66
N GLY A 23 -10.56 -18.41 -7.81
CA GLY A 23 -9.51 -17.38 -7.81
C GLY A 23 -9.90 -16.05 -7.16
N VAL A 24 -11.07 -15.99 -6.57
CA VAL A 24 -11.58 -14.83 -5.82
C VAL A 24 -11.52 -15.14 -4.33
N THR A 25 -10.93 -14.24 -3.56
CA THR A 25 -10.91 -14.32 -2.10
C THR A 25 -12.06 -13.50 -1.53
N TYR A 26 -12.90 -14.16 -0.75
CA TYR A 26 -14.00 -13.56 -0.02
C TYR A 26 -13.56 -13.29 1.40
N VAL A 27 -13.78 -12.09 1.86
CA VAL A 27 -13.49 -11.67 3.23
C VAL A 27 -14.79 -11.18 3.86
N SER A 28 -15.06 -11.68 5.00
CA SER A 28 -16.22 -11.31 5.79
C SER A 28 -15.77 -10.47 6.99
N TYR A 29 -16.51 -9.49 7.40
CA TYR A 29 -16.15 -8.54 8.44
C TYR A 29 -17.24 -8.51 9.54
N ASP A 30 -16.91 -8.22 10.80
CA ASP A 30 -17.87 -8.19 11.92
C ASP A 30 -18.68 -6.90 12.05
N MET A 31 -18.72 -6.15 10.96
CA MET A 31 -19.34 -4.84 10.91
C MET A 31 -20.22 -4.74 9.67
N THR A 32 -21.39 -4.17 9.80
CA THR A 32 -22.24 -3.86 8.68
C THR A 32 -21.71 -2.65 7.88
N LEU A 33 -22.16 -2.52 6.63
CA LEU A 33 -21.82 -1.34 5.82
C LEU A 33 -22.27 -0.04 6.51
N ASP A 34 -23.45 -0.05 7.15
CA ASP A 34 -23.96 1.11 7.87
C ASP A 34 -23.07 1.50 9.03
N GLU A 35 -22.66 0.55 9.85
CA GLU A 35 -21.74 0.78 10.96
C GLU A 35 -20.39 1.32 10.47
N MET A 36 -19.86 0.79 9.35
CA MET A 36 -18.63 1.28 8.76
C MET A 36 -18.77 2.73 8.28
N VAL A 37 -19.87 3.07 7.62
CA VAL A 37 -20.14 4.44 7.19
C VAL A 37 -20.25 5.38 8.39
N GLN A 38 -20.94 4.98 9.46
CA GLN A 38 -21.04 5.77 10.69
C GLN A 38 -19.69 6.01 11.37
N LYS A 39 -18.79 5.04 11.31
CA LYS A 39 -17.41 5.21 11.83
C LYS A 39 -16.58 6.19 11.01
N GLN A 40 -16.85 6.31 9.70
CA GLN A 40 -16.13 7.26 8.85
C GLN A 40 -16.62 8.71 9.00
N MET A 41 -17.89 8.94 9.33
CA MET A 41 -18.44 10.30 9.40
C MET A 41 -17.70 11.24 10.35
N PRO A 42 -17.29 10.82 11.58
CA PRO A 42 -16.54 11.68 12.50
C PRO A 42 -15.15 12.11 11.99
N THR A 43 -14.59 11.44 10.98
CA THR A 43 -13.30 11.81 10.36
C THR A 43 -13.43 12.96 9.36
N ASN A 44 -14.63 13.53 9.20
CA ASN A 44 -14.95 14.57 8.22
C ASN A 44 -14.53 14.19 6.80
N PRO A 45 -15.09 13.13 6.23
CA PRO A 45 -14.67 12.63 4.93
C PRO A 45 -14.86 13.69 3.83
N VAL A 46 -13.92 13.72 2.91
CA VAL A 46 -13.95 14.63 1.76
C VAL A 46 -13.83 13.86 0.45
N TYR A 47 -14.34 14.44 -0.63
CA TYR A 47 -14.17 13.93 -1.98
C TYR A 47 -13.71 15.05 -2.92
N ASN A 48 -13.08 14.68 -4.02
CA ASN A 48 -12.71 15.61 -5.08
C ASN A 48 -13.65 15.39 -6.28
N ASP A 49 -14.34 16.45 -6.72
CA ASP A 49 -15.22 16.42 -7.88
C ASP A 49 -14.58 17.01 -9.16
N GLY A 50 -13.28 17.23 -9.14
CA GLY A 50 -12.51 17.88 -10.19
C GLY A 50 -12.34 19.40 -10.00
N ASN A 51 -13.12 20.00 -9.07
CA ASN A 51 -13.04 21.42 -8.73
C ASN A 51 -12.51 21.68 -7.31
N GLY A 52 -11.93 20.65 -6.69
CA GLY A 52 -11.36 20.72 -5.36
C GLY A 52 -12.01 19.76 -4.36
N LEU A 53 -11.54 19.83 -3.11
CA LEU A 53 -12.06 19.01 -2.03
C LEU A 53 -13.36 19.58 -1.47
N LYS A 54 -14.35 18.71 -1.30
CA LYS A 54 -15.66 19.01 -0.72
C LYS A 54 -15.99 18.01 0.37
N SER A 55 -16.73 18.45 1.40
CA SER A 55 -17.22 17.55 2.44
C SER A 55 -18.18 16.50 1.83
N ALA A 56 -17.96 15.25 2.21
CA ALA A 56 -18.85 14.16 1.83
C ALA A 56 -19.98 14.02 2.86
N ASP A 57 -21.21 13.96 2.39
CA ASP A 57 -22.34 13.54 3.21
C ASP A 57 -22.35 12.00 3.41
N ILE A 58 -23.30 11.53 4.21
CA ILE A 58 -23.39 10.10 4.53
C ILE A 58 -23.62 9.22 3.29
N ASN A 59 -24.41 9.70 2.31
CA ASN A 59 -24.71 8.94 1.10
C ASN A 59 -23.48 8.86 0.19
N ARG A 60 -22.76 9.96 0.05
CA ARG A 60 -21.49 10.00 -0.69
C ARG A 60 -20.45 9.11 -0.03
N THR A 61 -20.33 9.17 1.30
CA THR A 61 -19.42 8.32 2.06
C THR A 61 -19.78 6.86 1.88
N ARG A 62 -21.08 6.49 1.96
CA ARG A 62 -21.57 5.14 1.70
C ARG A 62 -21.14 4.63 0.33
N THR A 63 -21.32 5.41 -0.73
CA THR A 63 -20.93 5.03 -2.10
C THR A 63 -19.45 4.65 -2.17
N TYR A 64 -18.57 5.38 -1.51
CA TYR A 64 -17.13 5.08 -1.54
C TYR A 64 -16.69 3.95 -0.60
N VAL A 65 -17.46 3.71 0.48
CA VAL A 65 -17.21 2.61 1.42
C VAL A 65 -17.77 1.29 0.89
N ASP A 66 -18.85 1.31 0.10
CA ASP A 66 -19.47 0.09 -0.42
C ASP A 66 -18.53 -0.60 -1.45
N PRO A 67 -18.01 -1.80 -1.13
CA PRO A 67 -17.12 -2.51 -2.02
C PRO A 67 -17.78 -2.93 -3.34
N ASN A 68 -19.09 -3.05 -3.39
CA ASN A 68 -19.81 -3.44 -4.59
C ASN A 68 -19.77 -2.37 -5.68
N GLU A 69 -19.72 -1.09 -5.30
CA GLU A 69 -19.65 0.04 -6.23
C GLU A 69 -18.34 0.05 -7.04
N PHE A 70 -17.28 -0.57 -6.53
CA PHE A 70 -15.94 -0.53 -7.12
C PHE A 70 -15.36 -1.92 -7.44
N SER A 71 -16.21 -2.92 -7.64
CA SER A 71 -15.80 -4.30 -7.90
C SER A 71 -15.37 -4.59 -9.34
N ILE A 72 -15.52 -3.63 -10.26
CA ILE A 72 -15.24 -3.78 -11.70
C ILE A 72 -14.16 -2.82 -12.20
N GLY A 73 -13.68 -3.07 -13.42
CA GLY A 73 -12.65 -2.23 -14.06
C GLY A 73 -11.35 -2.18 -13.27
N ALA A 74 -10.67 -1.05 -13.32
CA ALA A 74 -9.42 -0.83 -12.58
C ALA A 74 -9.64 -0.72 -11.06
N TYR A 75 -10.82 -0.32 -10.63
CA TYR A 75 -11.12 -0.15 -9.20
C TYR A 75 -11.07 -1.45 -8.40
N LYS A 76 -11.31 -2.61 -9.05
CA LYS A 76 -11.22 -3.93 -8.42
C LYS A 76 -9.83 -4.23 -7.81
N TYR A 77 -8.78 -3.58 -8.30
CA TYR A 77 -7.43 -3.80 -7.79
C TYR A 77 -7.22 -3.29 -6.36
N GLN A 78 -8.10 -2.43 -5.84
CA GLN A 78 -8.07 -2.06 -4.43
C GLN A 78 -8.35 -3.23 -3.48
N PHE A 79 -8.96 -4.31 -3.99
CA PHE A 79 -9.25 -5.54 -3.26
C PHE A 79 -8.22 -6.65 -3.50
N MET A 80 -7.14 -6.37 -4.22
CA MET A 80 -6.08 -7.34 -4.44
C MET A 80 -5.40 -7.69 -3.11
N ASP A 81 -5.19 -9.00 -2.87
CA ASP A 81 -4.45 -9.46 -1.72
C ASP A 81 -2.97 -9.06 -1.83
N LEU A 82 -2.56 -8.18 -0.93
CA LEU A 82 -1.21 -7.63 -0.87
C LEU A 82 -0.26 -8.47 -0.01
N SER A 83 -0.77 -9.52 0.67
CA SER A 83 -0.01 -10.32 1.63
C SER A 83 0.78 -11.48 1.01
N LYS A 84 1.00 -11.44 -0.30
CA LYS A 84 1.74 -12.48 -1.01
C LYS A 84 2.37 -11.98 -2.30
N TYR A 85 3.39 -12.68 -2.75
CA TYR A 85 3.93 -12.54 -4.11
C TYR A 85 2.91 -12.99 -5.14
N ASN A 86 2.61 -12.14 -6.13
CA ASN A 86 1.57 -12.38 -7.14
C ASN A 86 2.08 -13.16 -8.36
N GLY A 87 3.39 -13.33 -8.52
CA GLY A 87 3.97 -14.12 -9.58
C GLY A 87 4.22 -13.38 -10.90
N VAL A 88 4.31 -12.06 -10.86
CA VAL A 88 4.67 -11.27 -12.05
C VAL A 88 6.10 -11.60 -12.45
N SER A 89 6.31 -11.87 -13.75
CA SER A 89 7.63 -12.24 -14.23
C SER A 89 8.63 -11.08 -14.08
N ARG A 90 9.89 -11.44 -13.86
CA ARG A 90 11.01 -10.51 -13.79
C ARG A 90 11.06 -9.56 -14.97
N ASP A 91 10.86 -10.09 -16.20
CA ASP A 91 10.99 -9.29 -17.43
C ASP A 91 9.87 -8.25 -17.55
N VAL A 92 8.67 -8.57 -17.10
CA VAL A 92 7.55 -7.61 -17.04
C VAL A 92 7.87 -6.49 -16.07
N LEU A 93 8.35 -6.81 -14.87
CA LEU A 93 8.75 -5.79 -13.89
C LEU A 93 9.95 -4.98 -14.36
N ALA A 94 10.96 -5.62 -14.97
CA ALA A 94 12.13 -4.94 -15.50
C ALA A 94 11.74 -3.94 -16.60
N LYS A 95 10.86 -4.36 -17.52
CA LYS A 95 10.33 -3.47 -18.56
C LYS A 95 9.52 -2.32 -18.00
N PHE A 96 8.72 -2.56 -16.96
CA PHE A 96 7.96 -1.50 -16.30
C PHE A 96 8.86 -0.49 -15.60
N LEU A 97 9.93 -0.96 -14.95
CA LEU A 97 10.87 -0.13 -14.20
C LEU A 97 11.90 0.57 -15.08
N ASP A 98 12.01 0.18 -16.35
CA ASP A 98 12.94 0.82 -17.28
C ASP A 98 12.69 2.33 -17.39
N GLY A 99 13.76 3.11 -17.33
CA GLY A 99 13.70 4.58 -17.35
C GLY A 99 13.14 5.23 -16.08
N LYS A 100 12.86 4.48 -15.01
CA LYS A 100 12.32 5.02 -13.74
C LYS A 100 13.44 5.34 -12.73
N GLY A 101 14.37 6.20 -13.11
CA GLY A 101 15.41 6.70 -12.21
C GLY A 101 16.14 5.59 -11.47
N ILE A 102 16.29 5.74 -10.15
CA ILE A 102 17.00 4.78 -9.28
C ILE A 102 16.31 3.40 -9.20
N LEU A 103 15.03 3.32 -9.57
CA LEU A 103 14.25 2.07 -9.59
C LEU A 103 14.54 1.22 -10.82
N SER A 104 15.13 1.80 -11.87
CA SER A 104 15.52 1.07 -13.07
C SER A 104 16.53 -0.03 -12.72
N GLY A 105 16.31 -1.24 -13.26
CA GLY A 105 17.15 -2.40 -12.99
C GLY A 105 16.92 -3.08 -11.63
N LYS A 106 15.90 -2.67 -10.83
CA LYS A 106 15.63 -3.20 -9.49
C LYS A 106 14.57 -4.31 -9.44
N ALA A 107 14.15 -4.86 -10.58
CA ALA A 107 13.12 -5.90 -10.62
C ALA A 107 13.43 -7.11 -9.72
N ASP A 108 14.68 -7.60 -9.72
CA ASP A 108 15.08 -8.74 -8.91
C ASP A 108 14.96 -8.46 -7.41
N VAL A 109 15.34 -7.25 -6.97
CA VAL A 109 15.25 -6.84 -5.56
C VAL A 109 13.79 -6.73 -5.11
N PHE A 110 12.90 -6.17 -5.95
CA PHE A 110 11.47 -6.12 -5.64
C PHE A 110 10.85 -7.53 -5.53
N ILE A 111 11.22 -8.46 -6.43
CA ILE A 111 10.75 -9.85 -6.38
C ILE A 111 11.26 -10.55 -5.12
N GLU A 112 12.55 -10.37 -4.78
CA GLU A 112 13.12 -10.94 -3.56
C GLU A 112 12.42 -10.39 -2.30
N ALA A 113 12.23 -9.07 -2.22
CA ALA A 113 11.53 -8.42 -1.12
C ALA A 113 10.10 -8.95 -0.97
N ALA A 114 9.36 -9.04 -2.09
CA ALA A 114 8.00 -9.57 -2.12
C ALA A 114 7.90 -11.00 -1.56
N LYS A 115 8.79 -11.88 -1.99
CA LYS A 115 8.84 -13.27 -1.54
C LYS A 115 9.26 -13.39 -0.07
N ARG A 116 10.30 -12.64 0.33
CA ARG A 116 10.87 -12.71 1.68
C ARG A 116 9.91 -12.19 2.75
N TYR A 117 9.21 -11.12 2.45
CA TYR A 117 8.34 -10.43 3.43
C TYR A 117 6.86 -10.64 3.19
N SER A 118 6.48 -11.54 2.28
CA SER A 118 5.09 -11.84 1.96
C SER A 118 4.29 -10.57 1.62
N VAL A 119 4.77 -9.82 0.62
CA VAL A 119 4.12 -8.60 0.12
C VAL A 119 3.99 -8.69 -1.40
N SER A 120 2.94 -8.13 -1.96
CA SER A 120 2.77 -8.04 -3.41
C SER A 120 3.88 -7.21 -4.06
N GLU A 121 4.59 -7.76 -5.04
CA GLU A 121 5.57 -7.05 -5.85
C GLU A 121 4.94 -5.91 -6.64
N LEU A 122 3.69 -6.09 -7.08
CA LEU A 122 2.93 -5.05 -7.78
C LEU A 122 2.69 -3.84 -6.88
N TYR A 123 2.31 -4.10 -5.62
CA TYR A 123 2.13 -3.04 -4.64
C TYR A 123 3.45 -2.35 -4.32
N LEU A 124 4.52 -3.10 -4.04
CA LEU A 124 5.82 -2.51 -3.71
C LEU A 124 6.33 -1.61 -4.83
N VAL A 125 6.25 -2.08 -6.08
CA VAL A 125 6.68 -1.30 -7.25
C VAL A 125 5.82 -0.05 -7.44
N ALA A 126 4.49 -0.18 -7.36
CA ALA A 126 3.58 0.95 -7.52
C ALA A 126 3.79 1.99 -6.42
N HIS A 127 3.93 1.54 -5.16
CA HIS A 127 4.17 2.40 -4.01
C HIS A 127 5.51 3.13 -4.13
N ALA A 128 6.60 2.42 -4.44
CA ALA A 128 7.90 3.04 -4.67
C ALA A 128 7.87 4.06 -5.81
N CYS A 129 7.19 3.77 -6.92
CA CYS A 129 7.03 4.73 -8.02
C CYS A 129 6.30 5.99 -7.59
N LEU A 130 5.22 5.85 -6.81
CA LEU A 130 4.44 6.98 -6.31
C LEU A 130 5.26 7.85 -5.35
N GLU A 131 5.84 7.26 -4.31
CA GLU A 131 6.57 7.96 -3.25
C GLU A 131 7.87 8.60 -3.73
N THR A 132 8.47 8.05 -4.77
CA THR A 132 9.75 8.55 -5.28
C THR A 132 9.63 9.42 -6.53
N GLY A 133 8.42 9.71 -7.00
CA GLY A 133 8.23 10.37 -8.30
C GLY A 133 8.95 9.59 -9.40
N TYR A 134 8.68 8.31 -9.49
CA TYR A 134 9.33 7.37 -10.42
C TYR A 134 10.86 7.29 -10.26
N GLY A 135 11.32 7.27 -9.01
CA GLY A 135 12.74 7.06 -8.70
C GLY A 135 13.62 8.30 -8.81
N THR A 136 13.04 9.50 -8.75
CA THR A 136 13.76 10.76 -8.94
C THR A 136 13.81 11.64 -7.69
N SER A 137 13.05 11.32 -6.64
CA SER A 137 13.00 12.14 -5.43
C SER A 137 14.35 12.17 -4.70
N GLN A 138 14.59 13.21 -3.92
CA GLN A 138 15.82 13.38 -3.16
C GLN A 138 16.10 12.21 -2.22
N LEU A 139 15.08 11.75 -1.48
CA LEU A 139 15.22 10.60 -0.57
C LEU A 139 15.54 9.30 -1.31
N SER A 140 15.01 9.10 -2.51
CA SER A 140 15.28 7.89 -3.29
C SER A 140 16.64 7.88 -3.95
N THR A 141 17.14 9.06 -4.39
CA THR A 141 18.45 9.17 -5.06
C THR A 141 19.62 9.25 -4.06
N GLY A 142 19.32 9.37 -2.79
CA GLY A 142 20.27 9.30 -1.68
C GLY A 142 20.65 10.66 -1.07
N VAL A 143 20.56 10.72 0.24
CA VAL A 143 20.89 11.89 1.07
C VAL A 143 22.06 11.54 1.98
N ASN A 144 22.98 12.48 2.17
CA ASN A 144 24.01 12.34 3.19
C ASN A 144 23.42 12.69 4.56
N TYR A 145 23.41 11.73 5.47
CA TYR A 145 22.97 11.92 6.84
C TYR A 145 24.08 11.42 7.78
N ASN A 146 24.60 12.29 8.63
CA ASN A 146 25.73 12.00 9.53
C ASN A 146 26.96 11.37 8.82
N GLY A 147 27.30 11.83 7.61
CA GLY A 147 28.41 11.31 6.84
C GLY A 147 28.15 10.01 6.08
N VAL A 148 26.95 9.44 6.19
CA VAL A 148 26.54 8.22 5.50
C VAL A 148 25.49 8.53 4.44
N ARG A 149 25.64 8.00 3.23
CA ARG A 149 24.60 8.11 2.20
C ARG A 149 23.51 7.10 2.46
N VAL A 150 22.27 7.59 2.60
CA VAL A 150 21.07 6.79 2.91
C VAL A 150 19.99 6.99 1.87
N TYR A 151 19.09 6.02 1.75
CA TYR A 151 18.03 5.96 0.74
C TYR A 151 16.69 5.62 1.38
N ASN A 152 15.58 6.18 0.86
CA ASN A 152 14.25 5.83 1.32
C ASN A 152 13.30 5.77 0.11
N MET A 153 12.79 4.57 -0.18
CA MET A 153 12.00 4.30 -1.39
C MET A 153 10.49 4.39 -1.15
N PHE A 154 10.06 4.52 0.11
CA PHE A 154 8.64 4.45 0.47
C PHE A 154 8.18 5.61 1.37
N GLY A 155 8.98 6.66 1.51
CA GLY A 155 8.64 7.79 2.37
C GLY A 155 8.50 7.47 3.85
N ILE A 156 8.96 6.29 4.31
CA ILE A 156 8.78 5.82 5.69
C ILE A 156 9.49 6.76 6.67
N GLY A 157 8.72 7.29 7.62
CA GLY A 157 9.23 8.23 8.62
C GLY A 157 9.51 9.64 8.10
N ALA A 158 9.11 9.95 6.87
CA ALA A 158 9.15 11.30 6.33
C ALA A 158 7.89 12.07 6.80
N PHE A 159 8.07 13.15 7.56
CA PHE A 159 6.99 13.99 8.05
C PHE A 159 6.94 15.33 7.32
N ASP A 160 5.76 15.85 7.07
CA ASP A 160 5.49 17.02 6.20
C ASP A 160 6.31 18.28 6.53
N ASN A 161 6.63 18.48 7.79
CA ASN A 161 7.41 19.65 8.24
C ASN A 161 8.92 19.55 7.94
N ASP A 162 9.46 18.34 7.78
CA ASP A 162 10.85 18.05 7.38
C ASP A 162 10.98 16.64 6.81
N ALA A 163 10.34 16.40 5.68
CA ALA A 163 10.28 15.06 5.07
C ALA A 163 11.67 14.49 4.73
N VAL A 164 12.59 15.33 4.26
CA VAL A 164 13.94 14.89 3.90
C VAL A 164 14.76 14.55 5.13
N GLY A 165 14.77 15.41 6.15
CA GLY A 165 15.54 15.17 7.38
C GLY A 165 15.02 13.97 8.17
N THR A 166 13.71 13.90 8.41
CA THR A 166 13.10 12.81 9.17
C THR A 166 13.16 11.48 8.43
N GLY A 167 12.91 11.48 7.12
CA GLY A 167 13.03 10.29 6.25
C GLY A 167 14.48 9.80 6.14
N SER A 168 15.46 10.70 6.10
CA SER A 168 16.88 10.34 6.10
C SER A 168 17.33 9.77 7.45
N LYS A 169 16.88 10.36 8.56
CA LYS A 169 17.12 9.84 9.92
C LYS A 169 16.57 8.43 10.07
N LYS A 170 15.34 8.19 9.59
CA LYS A 170 14.76 6.86 9.59
C LYS A 170 15.61 5.87 8.78
N ALA A 171 15.97 6.23 7.56
CA ALA A 171 16.82 5.39 6.69
C ALA A 171 18.19 5.09 7.31
N TYR A 172 18.80 6.05 7.97
CA TYR A 172 20.07 5.87 8.69
C TYR A 172 19.95 4.86 9.84
N ASN A 173 18.92 5.01 10.66
CA ASN A 173 18.67 4.12 11.80
C ASN A 173 18.36 2.69 11.37
N GLU A 174 17.74 2.50 10.20
CA GLU A 174 17.41 1.19 9.62
C GLU A 174 18.56 0.59 8.79
N GLY A 175 19.67 1.34 8.59
CA GLY A 175 20.78 0.88 7.78
C GLY A 175 20.51 0.84 6.27
N TRP A 176 19.61 1.67 5.77
CA TRP A 176 19.26 1.74 4.33
C TRP A 176 20.31 2.53 3.55
N THR A 177 21.51 1.99 3.46
CA THR A 177 22.70 2.65 2.89
C THR A 177 22.90 2.37 1.40
N THR A 178 22.04 1.56 0.80
CA THR A 178 21.97 1.32 -0.64
C THR A 178 20.51 1.33 -1.10
N PRO A 179 20.23 1.56 -2.41
CA PRO A 179 18.87 1.45 -2.94
C PRO A 179 18.22 0.08 -2.65
N ASP A 180 19.00 -0.99 -2.77
CA ASP A 180 18.53 -2.36 -2.54
C ASP A 180 18.18 -2.58 -1.06
N ALA A 181 19.02 -2.12 -0.14
CA ALA A 181 18.73 -2.16 1.28
C ALA A 181 17.46 -1.36 1.63
N ALA A 182 17.24 -0.21 0.99
CA ALA A 182 16.05 0.59 1.19
C ALA A 182 14.76 -0.09 0.65
N ILE A 183 14.84 -0.77 -0.50
CA ILE A 183 13.72 -1.57 -1.02
C ILE A 183 13.41 -2.73 -0.07
N MET A 184 14.41 -3.49 0.32
CA MET A 184 14.27 -4.65 1.21
C MET A 184 13.74 -4.24 2.60
N GLY A 185 14.38 -3.25 3.21
CA GLY A 185 14.02 -2.78 4.55
C GLY A 185 12.64 -2.11 4.58
N GLY A 186 12.33 -1.33 3.55
CA GLY A 186 11.01 -0.71 3.41
C GLY A 186 9.90 -1.75 3.22
N ALA A 187 10.12 -2.77 2.39
CA ALA A 187 9.17 -3.87 2.21
C ALA A 187 8.94 -4.66 3.53
N LYS A 188 10.00 -4.91 4.29
CA LYS A 188 9.91 -5.50 5.64
C LYS A 188 9.03 -4.64 6.55
N TRP A 189 9.32 -3.35 6.62
CA TRP A 189 8.59 -2.41 7.48
C TRP A 189 7.10 -2.33 7.10
N ILE A 190 6.78 -2.26 5.81
CA ILE A 190 5.41 -2.26 5.28
C ILE A 190 4.68 -3.56 5.64
N SER A 191 5.35 -4.70 5.50
CA SER A 191 4.79 -5.99 5.88
C SER A 191 4.40 -6.02 7.36
N GLU A 192 5.35 -5.71 8.25
CA GLU A 192 5.20 -5.85 9.69
C GLU A 192 4.21 -4.84 10.30
N ASN A 193 4.15 -3.63 9.76
CA ASN A 193 3.34 -2.56 10.34
C ASN A 193 1.95 -2.40 9.71
N TYR A 194 1.75 -2.91 8.49
CA TYR A 194 0.48 -2.79 7.77
C TYR A 194 -0.04 -4.13 7.26
N ILE A 195 0.56 -4.69 6.22
CA ILE A 195 -0.03 -5.78 5.43
C ILE A 195 -0.19 -7.06 6.23
N ASN A 196 0.85 -7.45 6.96
CA ASN A 196 0.89 -8.67 7.78
C ASN A 196 0.90 -8.35 9.29
N SER A 197 0.56 -7.11 9.64
CA SER A 197 0.46 -6.68 11.04
C SER A 197 -0.52 -7.57 11.81
N PRO A 198 -0.14 -8.09 12.99
CA PRO A 198 -1.03 -8.92 13.78
C PRO A 198 -2.22 -8.16 14.36
N THR A 199 -2.15 -6.85 14.43
CA THR A 199 -3.20 -5.98 14.96
C THR A 199 -4.10 -5.39 13.90
N ASN A 200 -3.54 -4.88 12.80
CA ASN A 200 -4.31 -4.10 11.82
C ASN A 200 -4.54 -4.82 10.49
N ARG A 201 -3.69 -5.77 10.13
CA ARG A 201 -3.78 -6.62 8.93
C ARG A 201 -4.40 -5.98 7.69
N GLN A 202 -3.83 -4.87 7.25
CA GLN A 202 -4.28 -4.08 6.10
C GLN A 202 -3.78 -4.69 4.78
N ASN A 203 -4.24 -5.89 4.47
CA ASN A 203 -3.74 -6.67 3.33
C ASN A 203 -4.44 -6.36 2.00
N THR A 204 -5.15 -5.24 1.89
CA THR A 204 -5.67 -4.68 0.64
C THR A 204 -5.62 -3.16 0.69
N LEU A 205 -5.60 -2.48 -0.45
CA LEU A 205 -5.70 -1.01 -0.48
C LEU A 205 -7.02 -0.52 0.09
N TYR A 206 -8.10 -1.29 -0.10
CA TYR A 206 -9.39 -0.99 0.50
C TYR A 206 -9.29 -0.94 2.03
N LYS A 207 -8.67 -1.94 2.66
CA LYS A 207 -8.47 -1.96 4.11
C LYS A 207 -7.54 -0.85 4.59
N MET A 208 -6.50 -0.51 3.84
CA MET A 208 -5.63 0.62 4.18
C MET A 208 -6.37 1.94 4.20
N ARG A 209 -7.32 2.11 3.27
CA ARG A 209 -8.11 3.34 3.16
C ARG A 209 -9.14 3.48 4.27
N TRP A 210 -9.77 2.38 4.66
CA TRP A 210 -10.95 2.38 5.54
C TRP A 210 -10.67 1.77 6.93
N ASN A 211 -9.43 1.79 7.37
CA ASN A 211 -9.03 1.28 8.69
C ASN A 211 -9.53 2.16 9.83
#